data_799b82eff85afbe0c05d464110441940
#
_entry.id   799b82eff85afbe0c05d464110441940
#
_cell.length_a   1.000
_cell.length_b   1.000
_cell.length_c   1.000
_cell.angle_alpha   90.00
_cell.angle_beta   90.00
_cell.angle_gamma   90.00
#
_symmetry.space_group_name_H-M   'P 1'
#
loop_
_entity.id
_entity.type
_entity.pdbx_description
1 polymer ?
#
loop_
_entity_poly.entity_id
_entity_poly.type
_entity_poly.pdbx_seq_one_letter_code
_entity_poly.pdbx_strand_id
1 'polypeptide(L)' 'MKSSEQIAKEISDRISEYKHLMVEHNNNQSAVDELESAIHELDHLLRWINE' A
#
# COMPACT_ATOMS: atom_id res chain seq x y z
N MET A 1 15.92 5.64 15.44
CA MET A 1 14.77 6.26 14.76
C MET A 1 14.91 6.10 13.25
N LYS A 2 13.84 5.65 12.59
CA LYS A 2 13.89 5.47 11.14
C LYS A 2 13.74 6.81 10.43
N SER A 3 14.45 6.99 9.33
CA SER A 3 14.36 8.20 8.54
C SER A 3 13.07 8.21 7.71
N SER A 4 12.70 9.40 7.20
CA SER A 4 11.54 9.50 6.32
C SER A 4 11.69 8.62 5.08
N GLU A 5 12.91 8.51 4.56
CA GLU A 5 13.18 7.68 3.40
C GLU A 5 12.93 6.21 3.69
N GLN A 6 13.33 5.74 4.86
CA GLN A 6 13.10 4.35 5.25
C GLN A 6 11.61 4.06 5.43
N ILE A 7 10.89 5.00 6.03
CA ILE A 7 9.45 4.85 6.22
C ILE A 7 8.75 4.84 4.88
N ALA A 8 9.13 5.75 3.98
CA ALA A 8 8.54 5.82 2.65
C ALA A 8 8.79 4.53 1.88
N LYS A 9 9.99 3.98 2.00
CA LYS A 9 10.31 2.71 1.33
C LYS A 9 9.46 1.57 1.86
N GLU A 10 9.27 1.50 3.18
CA GLU A 10 8.43 0.47 3.78
C GLU A 10 7.00 0.56 3.28
N ILE A 11 6.46 1.77 3.22
CA ILE A 11 5.11 1.98 2.73
C ILE A 11 5.00 1.56 1.26
N SER A 12 5.98 1.95 0.45
CA SER A 12 6.02 1.58 -0.96
C SER A 12 6.08 0.06 -1.14
N ASP A 13 6.88 -0.62 -0.33
CA ASP A 13 6.97 -2.08 -0.37
C ASP A 13 5.64 -2.73 -0.02
N ARG A 14 4.94 -2.21 0.97
CA ARG A 14 3.63 -2.73 1.35
C ARG A 14 2.60 -2.54 0.25
N ILE A 15 2.64 -1.39 -0.42
CA ILE A 15 1.75 -1.14 -1.56
C ILE A 15 1.97 -2.19 -2.64
N SER A 16 3.23 -2.48 -2.94
CA SER A 16 3.58 -3.50 -3.94
C SER A 16 3.05 -4.87 -3.54
N GLU A 17 3.19 -5.24 -2.27
CA GLU A 17 2.68 -6.51 -1.76
C GLU A 17 1.16 -6.60 -1.89
N TYR A 18 0.47 -5.53 -1.55
CA TYR A 18 -0.99 -5.50 -1.63
C TYR A 18 -1.46 -5.59 -3.08
N LYS A 19 -0.76 -4.93 -4.00
CA LYS A 19 -1.07 -5.05 -5.42
C LYS A 19 -0.91 -6.48 -5.91
N HIS A 20 0.12 -7.16 -5.43
CA HIS A 20 0.36 -8.55 -5.76
C HIS A 20 -0.76 -9.45 -5.23
N LEU A 21 -1.19 -9.19 -4.00
CA LEU A 21 -2.30 -9.92 -3.40
C LEU A 21 -3.61 -9.69 -4.16
N MET A 22 -3.81 -8.49 -4.65
CA MET A 22 -5.00 -8.19 -5.47
C MET A 22 -5.05 -9.07 -6.71
N VAL A 23 -3.91 -9.27 -7.36
CA VAL A 23 -3.83 -10.13 -8.54
C VAL A 23 -4.14 -11.59 -8.16
N GLU A 24 -3.60 -12.05 -7.02
CA GLU A 24 -3.84 -13.41 -6.55
C GLU A 24 -5.28 -13.66 -6.15
N HIS A 25 -5.96 -12.65 -5.64
CA HIS A 25 -7.34 -12.77 -5.14
C HIS A 25 -8.34 -12.04 -6.01
N ASN A 26 -8.06 -11.93 -7.30
CA ASN A 26 -8.92 -11.16 -8.21
C ASN A 26 -10.32 -11.75 -8.36
N ASN A 27 -10.54 -13.00 -7.94
CA ASN A 27 -11.85 -13.63 -7.97
C ASN A 27 -12.73 -13.26 -6.77
N ASN A 28 -12.14 -12.60 -5.78
CA ASN A 28 -12.85 -12.21 -4.56
C ASN A 28 -12.97 -10.70 -4.49
N GLN A 29 -14.14 -10.18 -4.87
CA GLN A 29 -14.34 -8.75 -4.93
C GLN A 29 -14.19 -8.07 -3.58
N SER A 30 -14.63 -8.73 -2.50
CA SER A 30 -14.49 -8.15 -1.16
C SER A 30 -13.02 -7.98 -0.78
N ALA A 31 -12.20 -8.98 -1.08
CA ALA A 31 -10.78 -8.89 -0.81
C ALA A 31 -10.11 -7.80 -1.65
N VAL A 32 -10.49 -7.70 -2.92
CA VAL A 32 -9.96 -6.66 -3.80
C VAL A 32 -10.32 -5.27 -3.28
N ASP A 33 -11.56 -5.08 -2.85
CA ASP A 33 -12.01 -3.79 -2.33
C ASP A 33 -11.24 -3.40 -1.07
N GLU A 34 -11.01 -4.35 -0.17
CA GLU A 34 -10.24 -4.09 1.05
C GLU A 34 -8.80 -3.72 0.73
N LEU A 35 -8.20 -4.45 -0.21
CA LEU A 35 -6.82 -4.17 -0.61
C LEU A 35 -6.71 -2.82 -1.31
N GLU A 36 -7.68 -2.46 -2.13
CA GLU A 36 -7.71 -1.15 -2.78
C GLU A 36 -7.76 -0.03 -1.74
N SER A 37 -8.62 -0.18 -0.73
CA SER A 37 -8.72 0.81 0.34
C SER A 37 -7.40 0.95 1.08
N ALA A 38 -6.76 -0.17 1.40
CA ALA A 38 -5.48 -0.16 2.10
C ALA A 38 -4.40 0.52 1.26
N ILE A 39 -4.35 0.23 -0.04
CA ILE A 39 -3.40 0.85 -0.95
C ILE A 39 -3.63 2.36 -1.01
N HIS A 40 -4.88 2.78 -1.06
CA HIS A 40 -5.24 4.19 -1.10
C HIS A 40 -4.73 4.93 0.13
N GLU A 41 -4.93 4.34 1.31
CA GLU A 41 -4.46 4.94 2.56
C GLU A 41 -2.94 5.02 2.61
N LEU A 42 -2.27 3.96 2.19
CA LEU A 42 -0.81 3.94 2.18
C LEU A 42 -0.24 4.94 1.18
N ASP A 43 -0.85 5.06 0.01
CA ASP A 43 -0.45 6.04 -0.98
C ASP A 43 -0.60 7.47 -0.44
N HIS A 44 -1.68 7.71 0.28
CA HIS A 44 -1.93 9.01 0.89
C HIS A 44 -0.87 9.35 1.93
N LEU A 45 -0.51 8.38 2.77
CA LEU A 45 0.55 8.55 3.76
C LEU A 45 1.90 8.81 3.09
N LEU A 46 2.17 8.10 2.00
CA LEU A 46 3.41 8.26 1.26
C LEU A 46 3.55 9.68 0.72
N ARG A 47 2.47 10.24 0.19
CA ARG A 47 2.47 11.61 -0.29
C ARG A 47 2.68 12.60 0.84
N TRP A 48 2.06 12.34 1.98
CA TRP A 48 2.19 13.19 3.15
C TRP A 48 3.64 13.23 3.65
N ILE A 49 4.30 12.08 3.67
CA ILE A 49 5.69 11.99 4.09
C ILE A 49 6.61 12.74 3.15
N ASN A 50 6.33 12.67 1.84
CA ASN A 50 7.17 13.29 0.82
C ASN A 50 6.92 14.80 0.64
N GLU A 51 5.91 15.33 1.27
CA GLU A 51 5.70 16.76 1.31
C GLU A 51 6.65 17.42 2.34
#